data_b2f036194f94975232e4e1609bfc1fbf
#
_entry.id   b2f036194f94975232e4e1609bfc1fbf
#
_cell.length_a   1.000
_cell.length_b   1.000
_cell.length_c   1.000
_cell.angle_alpha   90.00
_cell.angle_beta   90.00
_cell.angle_gamma   90.00
#
_symmetry.space_group_name_H-M   'P 1'
#
loop_
_entity.id
_entity.type
_entity.pdbx_description
1 polymer ?
#
loop_
_entity_poly.entity_id
_entity_poly.type
_entity_poly.pdbx_seq_one_letter_code
_entity_poly.pdbx_strand_id
1 'polypeptide(L)' 'MGTNLEALRQASDFDRVFIEQRIPHHQMGVMMATMELNSSQRPEMRKLAEDMVRVQSDEIITMQRWYRNWYS' A
#
# COMPACT_ATOMS: atom_id res chain seq x y z
N MET A 1 -10.93 -5.20 -4.25
CA MET A 1 -9.75 -4.70 -3.54
C MET A 1 -9.96 -3.32 -2.93
N GLY A 2 -11.02 -3.08 -2.31
CA GLY A 2 -11.23 -1.83 -1.60
C GLY A 2 -10.88 -1.97 -0.14
N THR A 3 -10.93 -0.87 0.57
CA THR A 3 -10.85 -0.85 2.02
C THR A 3 -12.19 -1.27 2.59
N ASN A 4 -12.17 -2.18 3.56
CA ASN A 4 -13.37 -2.58 4.28
C ASN A 4 -13.43 -1.84 5.61
N LEU A 5 -14.10 -0.70 5.62
CA LEU A 5 -14.17 0.16 6.80
C LEU A 5 -14.94 -0.49 7.94
N GLU A 6 -15.96 -1.31 7.61
CA GLU A 6 -16.75 -2.00 8.62
C GLU A 6 -15.92 -3.05 9.37
N ALA A 7 -15.11 -3.82 8.65
CA ALA A 7 -14.21 -4.78 9.27
C ALA A 7 -13.20 -4.08 10.19
N LEU A 8 -12.68 -2.91 9.77
CA LEU A 8 -11.79 -2.11 10.62
C LEU A 8 -12.49 -1.64 11.87
N ARG A 9 -13.72 -1.13 11.73
CA ARG A 9 -14.50 -0.58 12.86
C ARG A 9 -14.79 -1.64 13.90
N GLN A 10 -15.01 -2.88 13.47
CA GLN A 10 -15.36 -3.99 14.34
C GLN A 10 -14.17 -4.83 14.80
N ALA A 11 -12.96 -4.49 14.36
CA ALA A 11 -11.78 -5.30 14.63
C ALA A 11 -11.42 -5.28 16.11
N SER A 12 -11.16 -6.47 16.68
CA SER A 12 -10.62 -6.59 18.03
C SER A 12 -9.16 -6.17 18.07
N ASP A 13 -8.42 -6.37 16.96
CA ASP A 13 -7.06 -5.90 16.79
C ASP A 13 -7.02 -5.02 15.53
N PHE A 14 -7.14 -3.71 15.74
CA PHE A 14 -7.22 -2.74 14.66
C PHE A 14 -5.96 -2.75 13.79
N ASP A 15 -4.79 -2.80 14.42
CA ASP A 15 -3.52 -2.77 13.68
C ASP A 15 -3.41 -3.97 12.74
N ARG A 16 -3.83 -5.15 13.20
CA ARG A 16 -3.78 -6.35 12.38
C ARG A 16 -4.65 -6.21 11.14
N VAL A 17 -5.90 -5.81 11.31
CA VAL A 17 -6.84 -5.65 10.19
C VAL A 17 -6.38 -4.53 9.27
N PHE A 18 -5.85 -3.43 9.84
CA PHE A 18 -5.31 -2.33 9.05
C PHE A 18 -4.21 -2.82 8.11
N ILE A 19 -3.23 -3.56 8.63
CA ILE A 19 -2.12 -4.08 7.82
C ILE A 19 -2.64 -5.05 6.77
N GLU A 20 -3.55 -5.95 7.14
CA GLU A 20 -4.12 -6.93 6.21
C GLU A 20 -4.83 -6.27 5.03
N GLN A 21 -5.45 -5.13 5.25
CA GLN A 21 -6.11 -4.39 4.17
C GLN A 21 -5.16 -3.44 3.45
N ARG A 22 -4.20 -2.86 4.16
CA ARG A 22 -3.34 -1.82 3.61
C ARG A 22 -2.28 -2.37 2.66
N ILE A 23 -1.77 -3.58 2.93
CA ILE A 23 -0.77 -4.19 2.04
C ILE A 23 -1.33 -4.36 0.63
N PRO A 24 -2.51 -5.01 0.41
CA PRO A 24 -3.06 -5.13 -0.95
C PRO A 24 -3.35 -3.77 -1.58
N HIS A 25 -3.79 -2.79 -0.78
CA HIS A 25 -4.07 -1.45 -1.26
C HIS A 25 -2.79 -0.77 -1.77
N HIS A 26 -1.69 -0.90 -1.02
CA HIS A 26 -0.39 -0.38 -1.43
C HIS A 26 0.13 -1.09 -2.68
N GLN A 27 -0.05 -2.41 -2.77
CA GLN A 27 0.35 -3.18 -3.96
C GLN A 27 -0.37 -2.66 -5.20
N MET A 28 -1.66 -2.38 -5.09
CA MET A 28 -2.43 -1.80 -6.19
C MET A 28 -1.91 -0.39 -6.52
N GLY A 29 -1.59 0.40 -5.51
CA GLY A 29 -1.01 1.74 -5.71
C GLY A 29 0.30 1.69 -6.46
N VAL A 30 1.17 0.74 -6.13
CA VAL A 30 2.45 0.55 -6.84
C VAL A 30 2.20 0.16 -8.29
N MET A 31 1.25 -0.74 -8.55
CA MET A 31 0.90 -1.12 -9.92
C MET A 31 0.40 0.08 -10.72
N MET A 32 -0.50 0.86 -10.16
CA MET A 32 -1.05 2.04 -10.83
C MET A 32 0.04 3.08 -11.09
N ALA A 33 0.93 3.31 -10.12
CA ALA A 33 2.02 4.26 -10.27
C ALA A 33 3.02 3.81 -11.34
N THR A 34 3.27 2.51 -11.43
CA THR A 34 4.14 1.96 -12.48
C THR A 34 3.51 2.18 -13.86
N MET A 35 2.21 1.99 -13.98
CA MET A 35 1.51 2.26 -15.24
C MET A 35 1.57 3.74 -15.60
N GLU A 36 1.39 4.63 -14.63
CA GLU A 36 1.50 6.07 -14.84
C GLU A 36 2.91 6.45 -15.30
N LEU A 37 3.92 5.88 -14.67
CA LEU A 37 5.31 6.13 -15.01
C LEU A 37 5.61 5.72 -16.45
N ASN A 38 5.02 4.60 -16.90
CA ASN A 38 5.22 4.12 -18.27
C ASN A 38 4.38 4.87 -19.30
N SER A 39 3.33 5.58 -18.88
CA SER A 39 2.36 6.18 -19.78
C SER A 39 2.47 7.70 -19.86
N SER A 40 2.84 8.36 -18.76
CA SER A 40 2.83 9.82 -18.71
C SER A 40 4.09 10.42 -19.33
N GLN A 41 3.90 11.52 -20.05
CA GLN A 41 5.01 12.33 -20.56
C GLN A 41 5.23 13.60 -19.75
N ARG A 42 4.39 13.84 -18.72
CA ARG A 42 4.52 15.02 -17.88
C ARG A 42 5.53 14.74 -16.78
N PRO A 43 6.60 15.54 -16.69
CA PRO A 43 7.64 15.31 -15.66
C PRO A 43 7.09 15.29 -14.23
N GLU A 44 6.12 16.14 -13.94
CA GLU A 44 5.52 16.22 -12.61
C GLU A 44 4.80 14.90 -12.26
N MET A 45 4.07 14.32 -13.20
CA MET A 45 3.37 13.04 -12.99
C MET A 45 4.35 11.90 -12.87
N ARG A 46 5.40 11.90 -13.68
CA ARG A 46 6.44 10.88 -13.60
C ARG A 46 7.14 10.91 -12.24
N LYS A 47 7.46 12.11 -11.76
CA LYS A 47 8.09 12.26 -10.45
C LYS A 47 7.20 11.77 -9.33
N LEU A 48 5.91 12.13 -9.38
CA LEU A 48 4.94 11.64 -8.39
C LEU A 48 4.87 10.11 -8.40
N ALA A 49 4.79 9.51 -9.59
CA ALA A 49 4.70 8.05 -9.72
C ALA A 49 5.96 7.35 -9.21
N GLU A 50 7.15 7.89 -9.51
CA GLU A 50 8.41 7.35 -8.99
C GLU A 50 8.42 7.36 -7.46
N ASP A 51 8.03 8.47 -6.86
CA ASP A 51 7.99 8.61 -5.41
C ASP A 51 6.99 7.62 -4.79
N MET A 52 5.82 7.45 -5.41
CA MET A 52 4.82 6.49 -4.93
C MET A 52 5.34 5.06 -4.98
N VAL A 53 5.98 4.66 -6.08
CA VAL A 53 6.55 3.31 -6.20
C VAL A 53 7.56 3.07 -5.08
N ARG A 54 8.47 4.01 -4.86
CA ARG A 54 9.50 3.87 -3.84
C ARG A 54 8.91 3.82 -2.42
N VAL A 55 8.10 4.82 -2.09
CA VAL A 55 7.58 4.97 -0.72
C VAL A 55 6.63 3.82 -0.37
N GLN A 56 5.71 3.49 -1.26
CA GLN A 56 4.73 2.45 -0.96
C GLN A 56 5.36 1.05 -0.97
N SER A 57 6.36 0.82 -1.81
CA SER A 57 7.10 -0.45 -1.78
C SER A 57 7.83 -0.63 -0.44
N ASP A 58 8.47 0.41 0.05
CA ASP A 58 9.14 0.38 1.36
C ASP A 58 8.14 0.14 2.49
N GLU A 59 6.98 0.76 2.41
CA GLU A 59 5.93 0.58 3.42
C GLU A 59 5.36 -0.83 3.41
N ILE A 60 5.21 -1.43 2.23
CA ILE A 60 4.78 -2.84 2.13
C ILE A 60 5.76 -3.75 2.86
N ILE A 61 7.05 -3.59 2.60
CA ILE A 61 8.10 -4.40 3.24
C ILE A 61 8.05 -4.23 4.76
N THR A 62 7.91 -2.98 5.23
CA THR A 62 7.83 -2.67 6.66
C THR A 62 6.61 -3.32 7.31
N MET A 63 5.43 -3.17 6.69
CA MET A 63 4.20 -3.76 7.21
C MET A 63 4.24 -5.29 7.22
N GLN A 64 4.83 -5.90 6.19
CA GLN A 64 4.99 -7.35 6.14
C GLN A 64 5.90 -7.85 7.26
N ARG A 65 6.98 -7.13 7.55
CA ARG A 65 7.89 -7.49 8.65
C ARG A 65 7.19 -7.37 10.00
N TRP A 66 6.47 -6.28 10.24
CA TRP A 66 5.71 -6.10 11.48
C TRP A 66 4.67 -7.20 11.65
N TYR A 67 3.96 -7.51 10.59
CA TYR A 67 2.91 -8.53 10.61
C TYR A 67 3.47 -9.89 11.01
N ARG A 68 4.58 -10.29 10.40
CA ARG A 68 5.25 -11.55 10.76
C ARG A 68 5.70 -11.56 12.21
N ASN A 69 6.22 -10.43 12.69
CA ASN A 69 6.74 -10.34 14.05
C ASN A 69 5.64 -10.35 15.10
N TRP A 70 4.52 -9.73 14.79
CA TRP A 70 3.45 -9.54 15.77
C TRP A 70 2.40 -10.64 15.76
N TYR A 71 2.21 -11.31 14.63
CA TYR A 71 1.05 -12.21 14.44
C TYR A 71 1.42 -13.62 13.95
N SER A 72 2.66 -13.97 13.97
CA SER A 72 3.06 -15.32 13.55
C SER A 72 3.02 -16.33 14.69
#